data_0f6804ab5cc581022e2184147d5121e1
#
_entry.id   0f6804ab5cc581022e2184147d5121e1
#
_cell.length_a   1.000
_cell.length_b   1.000
_cell.length_c   1.000
_cell.angle_alpha   90.00
_cell.angle_beta   90.00
_cell.angle_gamma   90.00
#
_symmetry.space_group_name_H-M   'P 1'
#
loop_
_entity.id
_entity.type
_entity.pdbx_description
1 polymer ?
#
loop_
_entity_poly.entity_id
_entity_poly.type
_entity_poly.pdbx_seq_one_letter_code
_entity_poly.pdbx_strand_id
1 'polypeptide(L)'
;MAEARCPASCGELIQGWILGGEKLISCPVNWFSTVAVSDGVPSGHERPRMRQMLAAVLAYFGHPAEMARGLNIRFDSTIPVAKGLASSTADIAATALATARHLGETLDEAALATLCVSLEPTDSTLFQQLTLFDHQTAATQISYDWQPQLDILLLESPQILNTEDYHRRDRQPALLASAASLARAWQLFTQAADRRDCALLGQATTLSAQASQRLLVKPDFAALMTLVEELDLYGLNVAHSGSVVGLLLDRQRHDLEKLYWQLQQYHITQNYPTQHLLTMVPGGVR
;
A
#
# COMPACT_ATOMS: atom_id res chain seq x y z
N MET A 1 12.92 -2.43 -25.41
CA MET A 1 12.20 -1.67 -24.37
C MET A 1 11.09 -2.55 -23.80
N ALA A 2 11.04 -2.65 -22.49
CA ALA A 2 10.00 -3.39 -21.78
C ALA A 2 9.40 -2.49 -20.70
N GLU A 3 8.11 -2.65 -20.46
CA GLU A 3 7.35 -1.82 -19.53
C GLU A 3 6.64 -2.68 -18.49
N ALA A 4 6.47 -2.14 -17.30
CA ALA A 4 5.64 -2.68 -16.24
C ALA A 4 5.04 -1.56 -15.39
N ARG A 5 3.91 -1.84 -14.73
CA ARG A 5 3.27 -0.90 -13.80
C ARG A 5 2.83 -1.60 -12.51
N CYS A 6 2.89 -0.86 -11.41
CA CYS A 6 2.45 -1.34 -10.10
C CYS A 6 1.48 -0.34 -9.48
N PRO A 7 0.39 -0.78 -8.83
CA PRO A 7 -0.57 0.13 -8.21
C PRO A 7 -0.02 0.71 -6.90
N ALA A 8 -0.50 1.91 -6.57
CA ALA A 8 -0.38 2.52 -5.26
C ALA A 8 -1.22 1.77 -4.21
N SER A 9 -1.00 2.04 -2.93
CA SER A 9 -1.90 1.66 -1.84
C SER A 9 -2.56 2.88 -1.23
N CYS A 10 -3.85 2.83 -0.92
CA CYS A 10 -4.45 3.78 0.02
C CYS A 10 -4.43 3.17 1.41
N GLY A 11 -3.29 3.26 2.10
CA GLY A 11 -3.11 2.64 3.41
C GLY A 11 -3.29 1.12 3.41
N GLU A 12 -3.66 0.58 4.59
CA GLU A 12 -3.71 -0.87 4.79
C GLU A 12 -5.11 -1.33 5.21
N LEU A 13 -5.60 -2.42 4.60
CA LEU A 13 -6.81 -3.09 5.04
C LEU A 13 -6.61 -3.72 6.43
N ILE A 14 -5.47 -4.35 6.63
CA ILE A 14 -5.05 -4.92 7.92
C ILE A 14 -3.57 -4.59 8.12
N GLN A 15 -3.17 -4.23 9.36
CA GLN A 15 -1.77 -3.99 9.68
C GLN A 15 -1.47 -4.18 11.17
N GLY A 16 -0.28 -4.70 11.49
CA GLY A 16 0.27 -4.81 12.83
C GLY A 16 0.63 -6.24 13.24
N TRP A 17 0.54 -6.57 14.52
CA TRP A 17 0.97 -7.87 15.04
C TRP A 17 -0.07 -8.97 14.77
N ILE A 18 0.17 -9.78 13.75
CA ILE A 18 -0.73 -10.80 13.24
C ILE A 18 0.05 -12.10 13.04
N LEU A 19 -0.49 -13.23 13.50
CA LEU A 19 0.14 -14.56 13.39
C LEU A 19 1.63 -14.56 13.81
N GLY A 20 1.92 -13.92 14.95
CA GLY A 20 3.24 -13.94 15.57
C GLY A 20 4.27 -12.98 14.98
N GLY A 21 3.86 -12.00 14.17
CA GLY A 21 4.77 -10.99 13.60
C GLY A 21 4.05 -9.77 13.05
N GLU A 22 4.79 -8.72 12.74
CA GLU A 22 4.25 -7.53 12.09
C GLU A 22 4.00 -7.82 10.61
N LYS A 23 2.74 -7.68 10.19
CA LYS A 23 2.28 -7.97 8.82
C LYS A 23 1.25 -6.96 8.37
N LEU A 24 1.01 -6.90 7.08
CA LEU A 24 0.01 -6.02 6.49
C LEU A 24 -0.69 -6.66 5.28
N ILE A 25 -1.87 -6.12 4.97
CA ILE A 25 -2.57 -6.26 3.68
C ILE A 25 -2.82 -4.87 3.17
N SER A 26 -2.20 -4.52 2.06
CA SER A 26 -2.38 -3.21 1.42
C SER A 26 -3.75 -3.06 0.76
N CYS A 27 -4.16 -1.82 0.51
CA CYS A 27 -5.39 -1.47 -0.22
C CYS A 27 -5.02 -0.90 -1.60
N PRO A 28 -4.82 -1.74 -2.63
CA PRO A 28 -4.39 -1.27 -3.93
C PRO A 28 -5.43 -0.38 -4.59
N VAL A 29 -5.00 0.74 -5.16
CA VAL A 29 -5.88 1.73 -5.79
C VAL A 29 -5.44 2.06 -7.22
N ASN A 30 -6.33 2.66 -7.99
CA ASN A 30 -6.15 2.96 -9.41
C ASN A 30 -5.19 4.12 -9.73
N TRP A 31 -4.18 4.31 -8.91
CA TRP A 31 -2.97 5.08 -9.19
C TRP A 31 -1.81 4.14 -9.45
N PHE A 32 -0.93 4.48 -10.37
CA PHE A 32 0.15 3.58 -10.78
C PHE A 32 1.49 4.30 -10.89
N SER A 33 2.56 3.57 -10.62
CA SER A 33 3.88 3.87 -11.14
C SER A 33 4.14 2.98 -12.34
N THR A 34 4.41 3.58 -13.50
CA THR A 34 4.73 2.89 -14.76
C THR A 34 6.21 3.09 -15.06
N VAL A 35 6.92 2.00 -15.27
CA VAL A 35 8.38 2.00 -15.51
C VAL A 35 8.69 1.31 -16.83
N ALA A 36 9.52 1.94 -17.63
CA ALA A 36 10.08 1.36 -18.87
C ALA A 36 11.61 1.25 -18.77
N VAL A 37 12.13 0.06 -19.10
CA VAL A 37 13.56 -0.23 -19.19
C VAL A 37 13.93 -0.45 -20.66
N SER A 38 15.03 0.17 -21.11
CA SER A 38 15.54 0.07 -22.48
C SER A 38 17.06 0.15 -22.49
N ASP A 39 17.67 -0.30 -23.60
CA ASP A 39 19.09 -0.01 -23.84
C ASP A 39 19.29 1.50 -23.93
N GLY A 40 20.39 1.98 -23.38
CA GLY A 40 20.76 3.40 -23.40
C GLY A 40 21.48 3.86 -22.14
N VAL A 41 22.03 5.05 -22.21
CA VAL A 41 22.71 5.67 -21.07
C VAL A 41 21.68 6.08 -20.02
N PRO A 42 21.92 5.84 -18.72
CA PRO A 42 21.05 6.30 -17.64
C PRO A 42 20.73 7.78 -17.72
N SER A 43 19.46 8.13 -17.65
CA SER A 43 19.02 9.53 -17.72
C SER A 43 19.30 10.31 -16.44
N GLY A 44 19.48 9.61 -15.31
CA GLY A 44 19.65 10.21 -13.98
C GLY A 44 18.38 10.82 -13.37
N HIS A 45 17.24 10.65 -14.03
CA HIS A 45 15.94 11.14 -13.53
C HIS A 45 15.20 10.11 -12.68
N GLU A 46 15.60 8.84 -12.74
CA GLU A 46 15.04 7.78 -11.91
C GLU A 46 15.36 7.97 -10.43
N ARG A 47 14.47 7.48 -9.57
CA ARG A 47 14.71 7.49 -8.12
C ARG A 47 15.80 6.49 -7.73
N PRO A 48 16.65 6.77 -6.72
CA PRO A 48 17.80 5.92 -6.38
C PRO A 48 17.49 4.44 -6.18
N ARG A 49 16.35 4.12 -5.54
CA ARG A 49 15.90 2.74 -5.31
C ARG A 49 15.60 1.97 -6.60
N MET A 50 15.12 2.66 -7.64
CA MET A 50 14.87 2.03 -8.95
C MET A 50 16.18 1.54 -9.57
N ARG A 51 17.26 2.32 -9.49
CA ARG A 51 18.58 1.92 -9.98
C ARG A 51 19.17 0.75 -9.17
N GLN A 52 18.96 0.75 -7.85
CA GLN A 52 19.35 -0.36 -6.99
C GLN A 52 18.57 -1.64 -7.35
N MET A 53 17.26 -1.53 -7.61
CA MET A 53 16.44 -2.66 -8.03
C MET A 53 16.87 -3.24 -9.37
N LEU A 54 17.16 -2.40 -10.36
CA LEU A 54 17.67 -2.85 -11.66
C LEU A 54 18.96 -3.67 -11.47
N ALA A 55 19.90 -3.18 -10.65
CA ALA A 55 21.13 -3.91 -10.34
C ALA A 55 20.86 -5.22 -9.59
N ALA A 56 19.89 -5.25 -8.67
CA ALA A 56 19.50 -6.47 -7.94
C ALA A 56 18.91 -7.53 -8.89
N VAL A 57 18.08 -7.11 -9.85
CA VAL A 57 17.51 -8.04 -10.86
C VAL A 57 18.61 -8.59 -11.78
N LEU A 58 19.55 -7.76 -12.23
CA LEU A 58 20.70 -8.22 -13.00
C LEU A 58 21.48 -9.30 -12.23
N ALA A 59 21.79 -9.04 -10.96
CA ALA A 59 22.51 -9.99 -10.11
C ALA A 59 21.72 -11.27 -9.88
N TYR A 60 20.40 -11.17 -9.69
CA TYR A 60 19.50 -12.33 -9.50
C TYR A 60 19.53 -13.29 -10.69
N PHE A 61 19.58 -12.77 -11.91
CA PHE A 61 19.67 -13.57 -13.14
C PHE A 61 21.12 -13.84 -13.60
N GLY A 62 22.13 -13.47 -12.80
CA GLY A 62 23.54 -13.74 -13.08
C GLY A 62 24.16 -12.88 -14.19
N HIS A 63 23.56 -11.74 -14.50
CA HIS A 63 24.11 -10.79 -15.46
C HIS A 63 25.23 -9.92 -14.86
N PRO A 64 26.22 -9.50 -15.67
CA PRO A 64 27.30 -8.63 -15.21
C PRO A 64 26.77 -7.28 -14.68
N ALA A 65 27.31 -6.81 -13.55
CA ALA A 65 26.92 -5.54 -12.96
C ALA A 65 27.13 -4.32 -13.89
N GLU A 66 28.13 -4.42 -14.78
CA GLU A 66 28.44 -3.38 -15.78
C GLU A 66 27.30 -3.14 -16.77
N MET A 67 26.43 -4.15 -16.98
CA MET A 67 25.26 -4.05 -17.85
C MET A 67 24.31 -2.95 -17.39
N ALA A 68 24.25 -2.67 -16.08
CA ALA A 68 23.43 -1.57 -15.53
C ALA A 68 23.74 -0.19 -16.13
N ARG A 69 24.98 0.03 -16.60
CA ARG A 69 25.41 1.29 -17.22
C ARG A 69 24.89 1.46 -18.64
N GLY A 70 24.49 0.38 -19.28
CA GLY A 70 23.90 0.36 -20.62
C GLY A 70 22.36 0.35 -20.61
N LEU A 71 21.72 0.43 -19.43
CA LEU A 71 20.27 0.39 -19.29
C LEU A 71 19.71 1.71 -18.77
N ASN A 72 18.75 2.26 -19.49
CA ASN A 72 18.01 3.45 -19.13
C ASN A 72 16.68 3.10 -18.49
N ILE A 73 16.32 3.79 -17.39
CA ILE A 73 15.02 3.72 -16.74
C ILE A 73 14.26 5.01 -17.03
N ARG A 74 13.06 4.89 -17.56
CA ARG A 74 12.06 5.96 -17.60
C ARG A 74 10.88 5.56 -16.75
N PHE A 75 10.28 6.50 -16.04
CA PHE A 75 9.08 6.23 -15.24
C PHE A 75 8.12 7.41 -15.30
N ASP A 76 6.85 7.07 -15.14
CA ASP A 76 5.74 7.99 -14.96
C ASP A 76 4.97 7.58 -13.72
N SER A 77 4.92 8.47 -12.71
CA SER A 77 4.23 8.21 -11.45
C SER A 77 3.71 9.53 -10.87
N THR A 78 2.39 9.59 -10.72
CA THR A 78 1.70 10.70 -10.05
C THR A 78 1.41 10.40 -8.57
N ILE A 79 1.90 9.27 -8.04
CA ILE A 79 1.68 8.86 -6.65
C ILE A 79 2.43 9.81 -5.71
N PRO A 80 1.75 10.49 -4.77
CA PRO A 80 2.40 11.35 -3.78
C PRO A 80 3.42 10.59 -2.95
N VAL A 81 4.62 11.20 -2.78
CA VAL A 81 5.74 10.58 -2.06
C VAL A 81 5.65 10.88 -0.57
N ALA A 82 6.09 9.94 0.29
CA ALA A 82 6.17 10.09 1.76
C ALA A 82 4.79 10.33 2.43
N LYS A 83 3.72 9.78 1.86
CA LYS A 83 2.34 9.86 2.38
C LYS A 83 1.79 8.52 2.88
N GLY A 84 2.50 7.41 2.66
CA GLY A 84 2.03 6.04 2.94
C GLY A 84 1.12 5.50 1.84
N LEU A 85 1.45 5.83 0.59
CA LEU A 85 0.73 5.40 -0.61
C LEU A 85 1.49 4.34 -1.42
N ALA A 86 2.45 3.66 -0.81
CA ALA A 86 3.29 2.64 -1.45
C ALA A 86 4.06 3.12 -2.70
N SER A 87 4.37 4.43 -2.79
CA SER A 87 5.03 4.99 -4.00
C SER A 87 6.39 4.35 -4.27
N SER A 88 7.20 4.10 -3.22
CA SER A 88 8.50 3.45 -3.36
C SER A 88 8.35 1.98 -3.77
N THR A 89 7.44 1.23 -3.12
CA THR A 89 7.11 -0.15 -3.50
C THR A 89 6.67 -0.23 -4.96
N ALA A 90 5.78 0.66 -5.40
CA ALA A 90 5.30 0.67 -6.79
C ALA A 90 6.44 0.91 -7.80
N ASP A 91 7.36 1.84 -7.48
CA ASP A 91 8.51 2.15 -8.32
C ASP A 91 9.49 0.96 -8.43
N ILE A 92 9.88 0.37 -7.30
CA ILE A 92 10.87 -0.74 -7.30
C ILE A 92 10.28 -2.01 -7.89
N ALA A 93 9.03 -2.32 -7.59
CA ALA A 93 8.37 -3.51 -8.11
C ALA A 93 8.14 -3.42 -9.64
N ALA A 94 7.68 -2.28 -10.14
CA ALA A 94 7.57 -2.04 -11.58
C ALA A 94 8.96 -2.07 -12.27
N THR A 95 10.00 -1.51 -11.63
CA THR A 95 11.37 -1.58 -12.15
C THR A 95 11.87 -3.01 -12.24
N ALA A 96 11.60 -3.84 -11.21
CA ALA A 96 12.03 -5.23 -11.21
C ALA A 96 11.43 -6.00 -12.38
N LEU A 97 10.11 -5.92 -12.57
CA LEU A 97 9.43 -6.65 -13.64
C LEU A 97 9.81 -6.10 -15.03
N ALA A 98 9.91 -4.77 -15.20
CA ALA A 98 10.34 -4.18 -16.47
C ALA A 98 11.77 -4.59 -16.84
N THR A 99 12.66 -4.69 -15.83
CA THR A 99 14.04 -5.15 -16.04
C THR A 99 14.07 -6.63 -16.46
N ALA A 100 13.37 -7.52 -15.73
CA ALA A 100 13.28 -8.93 -16.07
C ALA A 100 12.72 -9.13 -17.50
N ARG A 101 11.64 -8.45 -17.85
CA ARG A 101 11.07 -8.47 -19.20
C ARG A 101 12.04 -7.99 -20.26
N HIS A 102 12.83 -6.95 -19.97
CA HIS A 102 13.83 -6.42 -20.91
C HIS A 102 14.94 -7.45 -21.17
N LEU A 103 15.30 -8.24 -20.16
CA LEU A 103 16.28 -9.33 -20.25
C LEU A 103 15.71 -10.59 -20.94
N GLY A 104 14.40 -10.67 -21.16
CA GLY A 104 13.71 -11.88 -21.64
C GLY A 104 13.51 -12.93 -20.55
N GLU A 105 13.59 -12.51 -19.28
CA GLU A 105 13.48 -13.37 -18.10
C GLU A 105 12.08 -13.29 -17.46
N THR A 106 11.72 -14.33 -16.71
CA THR A 106 10.45 -14.42 -15.96
C THR A 106 10.73 -14.27 -14.48
N LEU A 107 10.00 -13.35 -13.84
CA LEU A 107 10.08 -13.09 -12.42
C LEU A 107 8.71 -13.37 -11.78
N ASP A 108 8.63 -14.38 -10.91
CA ASP A 108 7.42 -14.69 -10.17
C ASP A 108 7.21 -13.76 -8.97
N GLU A 109 6.01 -13.77 -8.37
CA GLU A 109 5.65 -12.88 -7.27
C GLU A 109 6.52 -13.11 -6.01
N ALA A 110 6.95 -14.35 -5.75
CA ALA A 110 7.76 -14.67 -4.57
C ALA A 110 9.19 -14.13 -4.71
N ALA A 111 9.81 -14.31 -5.88
CA ALA A 111 11.10 -13.73 -6.20
C ALA A 111 11.05 -12.21 -6.23
N LEU A 112 10.01 -11.62 -6.83
CA LEU A 112 9.76 -10.18 -6.83
C LEU A 112 9.67 -9.63 -5.40
N ALA A 113 8.87 -10.26 -4.53
CA ALA A 113 8.73 -9.87 -3.13
C ALA A 113 10.06 -9.91 -2.39
N THR A 114 10.84 -10.99 -2.57
CA THR A 114 12.16 -11.14 -1.97
C THR A 114 13.13 -10.04 -2.41
N LEU A 115 13.15 -9.73 -3.71
CA LEU A 115 13.98 -8.65 -4.25
C LEU A 115 13.55 -7.28 -3.67
N CYS A 116 12.25 -6.98 -3.61
CA CYS A 116 11.76 -5.73 -3.06
C CYS A 116 12.13 -5.57 -1.58
N VAL A 117 11.86 -6.60 -0.76
CA VAL A 117 12.18 -6.59 0.67
C VAL A 117 13.69 -6.50 0.94
N SER A 118 14.53 -7.01 0.04
CA SER A 118 15.99 -6.88 0.17
C SER A 118 16.49 -5.42 0.11
N LEU A 119 15.68 -4.51 -0.45
CA LEU A 119 16.00 -3.10 -0.55
C LEU A 119 15.35 -2.25 0.54
N GLU A 120 14.10 -2.55 0.89
CA GLU A 120 13.33 -1.83 1.90
C GLU A 120 12.07 -2.60 2.32
N PRO A 121 11.46 -2.28 3.49
CA PRO A 121 10.14 -2.78 3.84
C PRO A 121 9.13 -2.48 2.73
N THR A 122 8.35 -3.49 2.32
CA THR A 122 7.60 -3.47 1.06
C THR A 122 6.10 -3.73 1.29
N ASP A 123 5.24 -2.92 0.67
CA ASP A 123 3.79 -3.09 0.72
C ASP A 123 3.32 -4.29 -0.11
N SER A 124 2.15 -4.88 0.25
CA SER A 124 1.64 -6.08 -0.44
C SER A 124 0.92 -5.78 -1.77
N THR A 125 0.96 -4.54 -2.26
CA THR A 125 0.40 -4.15 -3.57
C THR A 125 1.07 -4.86 -4.75
N LEU A 126 2.26 -5.42 -4.55
CA LEU A 126 3.00 -6.17 -5.56
C LEU A 126 2.35 -7.52 -5.92
N PHE A 127 1.50 -8.09 -5.04
CA PHE A 127 0.77 -9.32 -5.28
C PHE A 127 -0.55 -9.06 -6.00
N GLN A 128 -0.91 -9.94 -6.95
CA GLN A 128 -2.17 -9.79 -7.70
C GLN A 128 -3.40 -9.94 -6.81
N GLN A 129 -3.33 -10.85 -5.83
CA GLN A 129 -4.38 -11.09 -4.85
C GLN A 129 -4.16 -10.29 -3.57
N LEU A 130 -5.22 -10.09 -2.77
CA LEU A 130 -5.07 -9.57 -1.42
C LEU A 130 -4.21 -10.52 -0.59
N THR A 131 -3.04 -10.06 -0.16
CA THR A 131 -2.04 -10.93 0.48
C THR A 131 -1.63 -10.37 1.84
N LEU A 132 -1.83 -11.18 2.90
CA LEU A 132 -1.18 -10.94 4.18
C LEU A 132 0.31 -11.20 4.03
N PHE A 133 1.10 -10.17 4.24
CA PHE A 133 2.51 -10.16 3.90
C PHE A 133 3.38 -9.71 5.06
N ASP A 134 4.47 -10.45 5.29
CA ASP A 134 5.56 -9.99 6.13
C ASP A 134 6.41 -9.01 5.31
N HIS A 135 6.13 -7.74 5.49
CA HIS A 135 6.70 -6.65 4.72
C HIS A 135 8.19 -6.39 4.99
N GLN A 136 8.77 -7.02 6.00
CA GLN A 136 10.19 -6.88 6.39
C GLN A 136 11.07 -8.04 5.91
N THR A 137 10.52 -9.26 5.86
CA THR A 137 11.32 -10.46 5.57
C THR A 137 10.80 -11.31 4.42
N ALA A 138 9.60 -11.02 3.92
CA ALA A 138 8.88 -11.84 2.95
C ALA A 138 8.60 -13.29 3.42
N ALA A 139 8.76 -13.60 4.72
CA ALA A 139 8.63 -14.96 5.26
C ALA A 139 7.18 -15.48 5.29
N THR A 140 6.18 -14.59 5.21
CA THR A 140 4.77 -14.94 5.22
C THR A 140 4.06 -14.32 4.03
N GLN A 141 3.36 -15.15 3.26
CA GLN A 141 2.48 -14.75 2.16
C GLN A 141 1.23 -15.62 2.22
N ILE A 142 0.07 -15.01 2.56
CA ILE A 142 -1.22 -15.69 2.58
C ILE A 142 -2.18 -14.90 1.70
N SER A 143 -2.50 -15.45 0.54
CA SER A 143 -3.29 -14.78 -0.50
C SER A 143 -4.75 -15.23 -0.46
N TYR A 144 -5.65 -14.31 -0.81
CA TYR A 144 -7.10 -14.50 -0.87
C TYR A 144 -7.63 -14.18 -2.26
N ASP A 145 -8.30 -15.14 -2.87
CA ASP A 145 -8.92 -15.01 -4.20
C ASP A 145 -10.24 -14.23 -4.10
N TRP A 146 -10.12 -12.96 -3.75
CA TRP A 146 -11.24 -12.03 -3.70
C TRP A 146 -10.80 -10.62 -4.06
N GLN A 147 -11.53 -9.97 -4.97
CA GLN A 147 -11.35 -8.57 -5.32
C GLN A 147 -12.57 -7.78 -4.82
N PRO A 148 -12.46 -7.08 -3.67
CA PRO A 148 -13.54 -6.22 -3.19
C PRO A 148 -13.86 -5.12 -4.20
N GLN A 149 -15.15 -4.89 -4.41
CA GLN A 149 -15.63 -3.78 -5.23
C GLN A 149 -15.89 -2.59 -4.31
N LEU A 150 -14.87 -1.75 -4.15
CA LEU A 150 -14.88 -0.62 -3.24
C LEU A 150 -14.36 0.64 -3.93
N ASP A 151 -14.95 1.76 -3.54
CA ASP A 151 -14.35 3.08 -3.73
C ASP A 151 -13.74 3.56 -2.41
N ILE A 152 -12.74 4.41 -2.51
CA ILE A 152 -12.02 4.93 -1.36
C ILE A 152 -11.93 6.45 -1.53
N LEU A 153 -12.49 7.18 -0.58
CA LEU A 153 -12.18 8.59 -0.46
C LEU A 153 -10.89 8.74 0.35
N LEU A 154 -9.79 8.93 -0.35
CA LEU A 154 -8.48 9.19 0.24
C LEU A 154 -8.44 10.61 0.77
N LEU A 155 -8.09 10.74 2.04
CA LEU A 155 -7.86 12.00 2.73
C LEU A 155 -6.35 12.19 2.90
N GLU A 156 -5.78 13.19 2.22
CA GLU A 156 -4.35 13.47 2.25
C GLU A 156 -4.05 14.60 3.24
N SER A 157 -3.25 14.27 4.27
CA SER A 157 -2.71 15.28 5.19
C SER A 157 -1.48 15.97 4.57
N PRO A 158 -1.26 17.27 4.83
CA PRO A 158 -0.04 17.96 4.42
C PRO A 158 1.21 17.42 5.13
N GLN A 159 1.05 16.69 6.23
CA GLN A 159 2.16 16.11 6.97
C GLN A 159 2.93 15.10 6.12
N ILE A 160 4.25 15.20 6.18
CA ILE A 160 5.19 14.26 5.57
C ILE A 160 5.81 13.45 6.70
N LEU A 161 5.76 12.13 6.58
CA LEU A 161 6.38 11.22 7.51
C LEU A 161 7.58 10.54 6.85
N ASN A 162 8.72 10.59 7.54
CA ASN A 162 9.89 9.83 7.11
C ASN A 162 9.69 8.37 7.54
N THR A 163 9.53 7.48 6.56
CA THR A 163 9.32 6.05 6.76
C THR A 163 10.49 5.41 7.51
N GLU A 164 11.73 5.83 7.24
CA GLU A 164 12.90 5.30 7.94
C GLU A 164 12.86 5.65 9.44
N ASP A 165 12.49 6.88 9.79
CA ASP A 165 12.38 7.30 11.20
C ASP A 165 11.25 6.55 11.91
N TYR A 166 10.16 6.25 11.21
CA TYR A 166 9.07 5.44 11.75
C TYR A 166 9.54 4.01 12.07
N HIS A 167 10.30 3.37 11.19
CA HIS A 167 10.81 2.01 11.40
C HIS A 167 11.95 1.91 12.41
N ARG A 168 12.68 2.99 12.68
CA ARG A 168 13.74 3.03 13.70
C ARG A 168 13.21 3.09 15.13
N ARG A 169 11.95 3.46 15.34
CA ARG A 169 11.35 3.52 16.68
C ARG A 169 11.14 2.11 17.23
N ASP A 170 11.29 1.93 18.55
CA ASP A 170 10.84 0.71 19.20
C ASP A 170 9.30 0.67 19.22
N ARG A 171 8.72 -0.08 18.29
CA ARG A 171 7.27 -0.22 18.11
C ARG A 171 6.73 -1.51 18.74
N GLN A 172 7.61 -2.41 19.14
CA GLN A 172 7.24 -3.74 19.60
C GLN A 172 6.25 -3.73 20.77
N PRO A 173 6.42 -2.90 21.83
CA PRO A 173 5.44 -2.85 22.93
C PRO A 173 4.03 -2.46 22.47
N ALA A 174 3.91 -1.46 21.58
CA ALA A 174 2.62 -1.01 21.06
C ALA A 174 1.98 -2.03 20.11
N LEU A 175 2.78 -2.71 19.28
CA LEU A 175 2.35 -3.80 18.42
C LEU A 175 1.77 -4.95 19.25
N LEU A 176 2.48 -5.41 20.27
CA LEU A 176 2.02 -6.49 21.15
C LEU A 176 0.78 -6.10 21.97
N ALA A 177 0.70 -4.85 22.43
CA ALA A 177 -0.48 -4.34 23.14
C ALA A 177 -1.74 -4.30 22.25
N SER A 178 -1.58 -4.29 20.93
CA SER A 178 -2.67 -4.29 19.96
C SER A 178 -3.01 -5.69 19.44
N ALA A 179 -2.24 -6.73 19.78
CA ALA A 179 -2.33 -8.07 19.19
C ALA A 179 -3.73 -8.70 19.32
N ALA A 180 -4.41 -8.56 20.48
CA ALA A 180 -5.75 -9.12 20.67
C ALA A 180 -6.80 -8.47 19.73
N SER A 181 -6.77 -7.13 19.59
CA SER A 181 -7.65 -6.42 18.67
C SER A 181 -7.36 -6.79 17.21
N LEU A 182 -6.09 -6.97 16.87
CA LEU A 182 -5.67 -7.38 15.54
C LEU A 182 -5.99 -8.84 15.24
N ALA A 183 -5.95 -9.74 16.22
CA ALA A 183 -6.45 -11.11 16.05
C ALA A 183 -7.94 -11.11 15.69
N ARG A 184 -8.74 -10.23 16.31
CA ARG A 184 -10.15 -10.05 15.96
C ARG A 184 -10.34 -9.44 14.57
N ALA A 185 -9.58 -8.39 14.23
CA ALA A 185 -9.60 -7.80 12.89
C ALA A 185 -9.25 -8.83 11.82
N TRP A 186 -8.26 -9.67 12.07
CA TRP A 186 -7.87 -10.77 11.19
C TRP A 186 -8.99 -11.80 11.00
N GLN A 187 -9.66 -12.22 12.07
CA GLN A 187 -10.81 -13.11 11.97
C GLN A 187 -11.95 -12.52 11.13
N LEU A 188 -12.24 -11.23 11.31
CA LEU A 188 -13.26 -10.53 10.51
C LEU A 188 -12.84 -10.44 9.04
N PHE A 189 -11.57 -10.15 8.77
CA PHE A 189 -11.03 -10.11 7.41
C PHE A 189 -11.17 -11.48 6.71
N THR A 190 -10.78 -12.57 7.36
CA THR A 190 -10.90 -13.92 6.78
C THR A 190 -12.35 -14.28 6.49
N GLN A 191 -13.28 -13.94 7.41
CA GLN A 191 -14.72 -14.13 7.19
C GLN A 191 -15.25 -13.26 6.05
N ALA A 192 -14.77 -12.01 5.93
CA ALA A 192 -15.13 -11.11 4.84
C ALA A 192 -14.67 -11.67 3.48
N ALA A 193 -13.46 -12.21 3.41
CA ALA A 193 -12.93 -12.82 2.21
C ALA A 193 -13.70 -14.06 1.80
N ASP A 194 -14.02 -14.94 2.75
CA ASP A 194 -14.80 -16.17 2.53
C ASP A 194 -16.23 -15.88 2.03
N ARG A 195 -16.85 -14.82 2.56
CA ARG A 195 -18.22 -14.41 2.22
C ARG A 195 -18.31 -13.39 1.10
N ARG A 196 -17.17 -12.85 0.67
CA ARG A 196 -17.08 -11.71 -0.27
C ARG A 196 -17.90 -10.51 0.19
N ASP A 197 -17.79 -10.17 1.48
CA ASP A 197 -18.60 -9.17 2.18
C ASP A 197 -17.79 -7.90 2.45
N CYS A 198 -18.08 -6.82 1.71
CA CYS A 198 -17.40 -5.52 1.84
C CYS A 198 -17.72 -4.81 3.17
N ALA A 199 -18.91 -5.00 3.73
CA ALA A 199 -19.25 -4.38 5.03
C ALA A 199 -18.46 -5.04 6.17
N LEU A 200 -18.30 -6.35 6.13
CA LEU A 200 -17.47 -7.07 7.09
C LEU A 200 -15.98 -6.75 6.92
N LEU A 201 -15.52 -6.57 5.68
CA LEU A 201 -14.17 -6.07 5.40
C LEU A 201 -13.94 -4.70 6.03
N GLY A 202 -14.89 -3.77 5.85
CA GLY A 202 -14.81 -2.43 6.43
C GLY A 202 -14.73 -2.44 7.95
N GLN A 203 -15.47 -3.33 8.63
CA GLN A 203 -15.37 -3.52 10.08
C GLN A 203 -13.98 -4.03 10.49
N ALA A 204 -13.44 -5.02 9.77
CA ALA A 204 -12.09 -5.55 10.01
C ALA A 204 -11.03 -4.46 9.87
N THR A 205 -11.13 -3.69 8.80
CA THR A 205 -10.21 -2.61 8.46
C THR A 205 -10.27 -1.47 9.49
N THR A 206 -11.47 -1.08 9.90
CA THR A 206 -11.68 -0.06 10.94
C THR A 206 -11.07 -0.47 12.27
N LEU A 207 -11.26 -1.74 12.67
CA LEU A 207 -10.66 -2.27 13.89
C LEU A 207 -9.12 -2.28 13.82
N SER A 208 -8.55 -2.61 12.67
CA SER A 208 -7.11 -2.50 12.41
C SER A 208 -6.62 -1.06 12.50
N ALA A 209 -7.35 -0.12 11.91
CA ALA A 209 -7.04 1.31 11.96
C ALA A 209 -7.10 1.87 13.40
N GLN A 210 -8.07 1.46 14.21
CA GLN A 210 -8.15 1.81 15.62
C GLN A 210 -6.94 1.28 16.41
N ALA A 211 -6.54 0.04 16.16
CA ALA A 211 -5.37 -0.55 16.81
C ALA A 211 -4.09 0.20 16.48
N SER A 212 -3.94 0.68 15.24
CA SER A 212 -2.76 1.41 14.77
C SER A 212 -2.61 2.81 15.36
N GLN A 213 -3.68 3.40 15.95
CA GLN A 213 -3.59 4.70 16.62
C GLN A 213 -2.60 4.70 17.80
N ARG A 214 -2.26 3.54 18.35
CA ARG A 214 -1.21 3.40 19.37
C ARG A 214 0.21 3.58 18.82
N LEU A 215 0.37 3.39 17.53
CA LEU A 215 1.66 3.49 16.82
C LEU A 215 1.82 4.85 16.14
N LEU A 216 0.77 5.28 15.45
CA LEU A 216 0.78 6.49 14.64
C LEU A 216 -0.62 7.12 14.63
N VAL A 217 -0.81 8.10 15.51
CA VAL A 217 -2.07 8.83 15.63
C VAL A 217 -2.38 9.60 14.34
N LYS A 218 -3.60 9.45 13.83
CA LYS A 218 -4.12 10.25 12.73
C LYS A 218 -4.96 11.40 13.28
N PRO A 219 -4.79 12.63 12.76
CA PRO A 219 -5.66 13.75 13.12
C PRO A 219 -7.14 13.40 12.93
N ASP A 220 -8.00 13.97 13.74
CA ASP A 220 -9.46 13.86 13.66
C ASP A 220 -10.02 12.43 13.66
N PHE A 221 -9.24 11.43 14.14
CA PHE A 221 -9.64 10.02 14.03
C PHE A 221 -11.01 9.74 14.67
N ALA A 222 -11.32 10.37 15.82
CA ALA A 222 -12.62 10.21 16.47
C ALA A 222 -13.76 10.77 15.62
N ALA A 223 -13.58 11.95 15.01
CA ALA A 223 -14.56 12.55 14.12
C ALA A 223 -14.75 11.73 12.83
N LEU A 224 -13.68 11.15 12.30
CA LEU A 224 -13.72 10.22 11.16
C LEU A 224 -14.52 8.97 11.49
N MET A 225 -14.36 8.41 12.70
CA MET A 225 -15.16 7.27 13.18
C MET A 225 -16.64 7.61 13.27
N THR A 226 -16.98 8.78 13.85
CA THR A 226 -18.38 9.26 13.91
C THR A 226 -18.97 9.38 12.50
N LEU A 227 -18.22 9.94 11.57
CA LEU A 227 -18.64 10.13 10.18
C LEU A 227 -18.90 8.78 9.47
N VAL A 228 -18.04 7.77 9.71
CA VAL A 228 -18.25 6.40 9.19
C VAL A 228 -19.58 5.82 9.68
N GLU A 229 -19.91 6.01 10.97
CA GLU A 229 -21.16 5.52 11.57
C GLU A 229 -22.38 6.27 11.05
N GLU A 230 -22.34 7.61 11.02
CA GLU A 230 -23.48 8.46 10.60
C GLU A 230 -23.85 8.31 9.12
N LEU A 231 -22.88 7.98 8.28
CA LEU A 231 -23.08 7.79 6.84
C LEU A 231 -23.18 6.33 6.42
N ASP A 232 -23.17 5.40 7.37
CA ASP A 232 -23.19 3.95 7.12
C ASP A 232 -22.11 3.52 6.09
N LEU A 233 -20.91 4.17 6.13
CA LEU A 233 -19.81 3.79 5.28
C LEU A 233 -19.33 2.38 5.65
N TYR A 234 -18.66 1.68 4.74
CA TYR A 234 -18.13 0.37 5.07
C TYR A 234 -17.10 0.41 6.21
N GLY A 235 -16.30 1.47 6.29
CA GLY A 235 -15.30 1.66 7.32
C GLY A 235 -14.22 2.65 6.91
N LEU A 236 -13.10 2.60 7.60
CA LEU A 236 -11.92 3.39 7.26
C LEU A 236 -10.62 2.59 7.41
N ASN A 237 -9.62 2.98 6.66
CA ASN A 237 -8.25 2.49 6.78
C ASN A 237 -7.26 3.64 6.98
N VAL A 238 -6.04 3.31 7.34
CA VAL A 238 -4.95 4.28 7.54
C VAL A 238 -3.64 3.74 6.99
N ALA A 239 -2.76 4.64 6.58
CA ALA A 239 -1.40 4.26 6.18
C ALA A 239 -0.61 3.69 7.36
N HIS A 240 0.22 2.68 7.09
CA HIS A 240 1.12 2.04 8.05
C HIS A 240 2.21 3.03 8.54
N SER A 241 2.95 3.62 7.62
CA SER A 241 4.04 4.56 7.88
C SER A 241 3.81 5.93 7.22
N GLY A 242 2.56 6.34 7.05
CA GLY A 242 2.19 7.56 6.35
C GLY A 242 1.08 8.35 7.03
N SER A 243 0.66 9.43 6.38
CA SER A 243 -0.30 10.38 6.94
C SER A 243 -1.72 10.28 6.36
N VAL A 244 -1.93 9.43 5.37
CA VAL A 244 -3.26 9.31 4.72
C VAL A 244 -4.24 8.47 5.52
N VAL A 245 -5.52 8.78 5.33
CA VAL A 245 -6.67 7.99 5.76
C VAL A 245 -7.54 7.71 4.53
N GLY A 246 -8.11 6.52 4.43
CA GLY A 246 -9.09 6.17 3.40
C GLY A 246 -10.45 5.89 4.03
N LEU A 247 -11.51 6.48 3.51
CA LEU A 247 -12.89 6.13 3.84
C LEU A 247 -13.39 5.13 2.81
N LEU A 248 -13.75 3.93 3.25
CA LEU A 248 -14.19 2.83 2.41
C LEU A 248 -15.69 2.95 2.12
N LEU A 249 -16.06 3.00 0.87
CA LEU A 249 -17.43 3.26 0.45
C LEU A 249 -17.76 2.59 -0.89
N ASP A 250 -19.00 2.69 -1.29
CA ASP A 250 -19.51 2.40 -2.62
C ASP A 250 -20.23 3.66 -3.12
N ARG A 251 -19.74 4.27 -4.19
CA ARG A 251 -20.31 5.51 -4.76
C ARG A 251 -21.73 5.36 -5.29
N GLN A 252 -22.22 4.15 -5.48
CA GLN A 252 -23.59 3.90 -5.89
C GLN A 252 -24.55 3.80 -4.71
N ARG A 253 -24.04 3.50 -3.52
CA ARG A 253 -24.80 3.32 -2.28
C ARG A 253 -24.74 4.55 -1.38
N HIS A 254 -23.56 5.16 -1.24
CA HIS A 254 -23.31 6.22 -0.29
C HIS A 254 -23.42 7.62 -0.93
N ASP A 255 -24.01 8.56 -0.21
CA ASP A 255 -24.18 9.95 -0.63
C ASP A 255 -22.85 10.71 -0.50
N LEU A 256 -22.14 10.89 -1.62
CA LEU A 256 -20.86 11.61 -1.66
C LEU A 256 -21.00 13.08 -1.36
N GLU A 257 -22.10 13.75 -1.77
CA GLU A 257 -22.31 15.18 -1.49
C GLU A 257 -22.45 15.40 0.01
N LYS A 258 -23.23 14.54 0.67
CA LYS A 258 -23.38 14.56 2.12
C LYS A 258 -22.06 14.27 2.82
N LEU A 259 -21.26 13.31 2.32
CA LEU A 259 -19.95 12.98 2.86
C LEU A 259 -18.99 14.19 2.79
N TYR A 260 -18.87 14.85 1.63
CA TYR A 260 -18.03 16.05 1.48
C TYR A 260 -18.52 17.20 2.36
N TRP A 261 -19.83 17.38 2.48
CA TRP A 261 -20.41 18.41 3.36
C TRP A 261 -20.07 18.13 4.83
N GLN A 262 -20.22 16.89 5.31
CA GLN A 262 -19.90 16.53 6.69
C GLN A 262 -18.40 16.65 7.01
N LEU A 263 -17.50 16.29 6.08
CA LEU A 263 -16.05 16.54 6.24
C LEU A 263 -15.75 18.03 6.53
N GLN A 264 -16.48 18.94 5.91
CA GLN A 264 -16.37 20.38 6.19
C GLN A 264 -16.96 20.75 7.55
N GLN A 265 -18.16 20.24 7.89
CA GLN A 265 -18.82 20.54 9.16
C GLN A 265 -18.01 20.07 10.38
N TYR A 266 -17.35 18.91 10.28
CA TYR A 266 -16.45 18.38 11.31
C TYR A 266 -15.04 18.98 11.25
N HIS A 267 -14.81 19.96 10.38
CA HIS A 267 -13.51 20.63 10.16
C HIS A 267 -12.36 19.68 9.78
N ILE A 268 -12.66 18.46 9.35
CA ILE A 268 -11.67 17.43 8.95
C ILE A 268 -10.82 17.94 7.79
N THR A 269 -11.40 18.76 6.90
CA THR A 269 -10.67 19.36 5.77
C THR A 269 -9.52 20.27 6.17
N GLN A 270 -9.43 20.72 7.43
CA GLN A 270 -8.29 21.49 7.93
C GLN A 270 -7.01 20.63 8.03
N ASN A 271 -7.17 19.38 8.46
CA ASN A 271 -6.08 18.42 8.56
C ASN A 271 -5.91 17.58 7.28
N TYR A 272 -6.94 17.54 6.43
CA TYR A 272 -6.97 16.78 5.16
C TYR A 272 -7.49 17.66 4.02
N PRO A 273 -6.72 18.68 3.61
CA PRO A 273 -7.17 19.66 2.60
C PRO A 273 -7.30 19.07 1.19
N THR A 274 -6.60 17.97 0.92
CA THR A 274 -6.62 17.29 -0.38
C THR A 274 -7.36 15.98 -0.27
N GLN A 275 -8.30 15.75 -1.18
CA GLN A 275 -9.15 14.57 -1.18
C GLN A 275 -9.20 13.98 -2.59
N HIS A 276 -9.13 12.64 -2.68
CA HIS A 276 -9.16 11.93 -3.96
C HIS A 276 -10.13 10.75 -3.88
N LEU A 277 -11.10 10.71 -4.79
CA LEU A 277 -11.98 9.56 -4.93
C LEU A 277 -11.32 8.54 -5.85
N LEU A 278 -10.90 7.42 -5.28
CA LEU A 278 -10.19 6.34 -5.95
C LEU A 278 -11.04 5.08 -5.96
N THR A 279 -10.70 4.15 -6.84
CA THR A 279 -11.31 2.82 -6.89
C THR A 279 -10.26 1.78 -6.50
N MET A 280 -10.65 0.83 -5.65
CA MET A 280 -9.83 -0.33 -5.34
C MET A 280 -9.65 -1.20 -6.58
N VAL A 281 -8.43 -1.62 -6.87
CA VAL A 281 -8.09 -2.43 -8.03
C VAL A 281 -7.35 -3.70 -7.60
N PRO A 282 -7.28 -4.74 -8.46
CA PRO A 282 -6.34 -5.84 -8.21
C PRO A 282 -4.93 -5.31 -8.04
N GLY A 283 -4.21 -5.83 -7.08
CA GLY A 283 -2.78 -5.59 -6.93
C GLY A 283 -2.00 -6.23 -8.09
N GLY A 284 -0.73 -6.44 -7.89
CA GLY A 284 0.17 -7.08 -8.83
C GLY A 284 0.86 -6.11 -9.77
N VAL A 285 2.08 -6.47 -10.06
CA VAL A 285 2.89 -5.80 -11.08
C VAL A 285 2.54 -6.40 -12.44
N ARG A 286 2.19 -5.60 -13.41
CA ARG A 286 1.72 -6.04 -14.72
C ARG A 286 2.31 -5.26 -15.88
#